data_d3c488b7dbedcc9210f82dbb1f26524a
#
_entry.id   d3c488b7dbedcc9210f82dbb1f26524a
#
_cell.length_a   1.000
_cell.length_b   1.000
_cell.length_c   1.000
_cell.angle_alpha   90.00
_cell.angle_beta   90.00
_cell.angle_gamma   90.00
#
_symmetry.space_group_name_H-M   'P 1'
#
loop_
_entity.id
_entity.type
_entity.pdbx_description
1 polymer ?
#
loop_
_entity_poly.entity_id
_entity_poly.type
_entity_poly.pdbx_seq_one_letter_code
_entity_poly.pdbx_strand_id
1 'polypeptide(L)'
;MGRAFGTCSGFNFFDCSFTGMAVYTDVSFDEAFDLLQGLGLGSLQSLKACTGGIENTNYFANTDSGAYVLTLFERLSFEQLPFYLQLMKHLAERGIPVPNPAPDKTGSLLHSLKGKPAAVVNKLRGASELSPTLAHCTQVGTTLARMHLAGLDFGLSQPNLRTLPWWNATLPSVLPHVTAQQRSLLLGELAYQNHVASSSAYKTLPKGVVHGDLFRDNGMFEGGELTGFFDFYFAGCDTFLFDIGVSLNDWCVDLPTGQHDAARANAFLAAYQSVRVLTAHERALLPAMTRAGALRFYISRLWDFYLPREASVLKAHDPTHFERVLTGRVLHPICLF
;
A
#
# COMPACT_ATOMS: atom_id res chain seq x y z
N MET A 1 49.52 -30.77 24.94
CA MET A 1 49.44 -29.31 24.61
C MET A 1 48.15 -29.08 23.84
N GLY A 2 47.15 -28.71 24.56
CA GLY A 2 45.82 -28.41 23.98
C GLY A 2 45.75 -26.99 23.46
N ARG A 3 45.02 -26.80 22.40
CA ARG A 3 44.43 -25.48 22.05
C ARG A 3 42.92 -25.65 21.84
N ALA A 4 42.22 -24.92 22.66
CA ALA A 4 40.79 -24.84 22.70
C ALA A 4 40.24 -24.14 21.44
N PHE A 5 39.17 -24.71 20.88
CA PHE A 5 38.33 -24.03 19.88
C PHE A 5 37.40 -23.05 20.61
N GLY A 6 37.60 -21.76 20.35
CA GLY A 6 36.70 -20.72 20.79
C GLY A 6 35.44 -20.71 19.97
N THR A 7 34.31 -20.80 20.63
CA THR A 7 32.97 -20.58 20.08
C THR A 7 32.79 -19.11 19.74
N CYS A 8 32.61 -18.77 18.46
CA CYS A 8 32.12 -17.45 18.03
C CYS A 8 30.62 -17.41 18.23
N SER A 9 30.22 -16.69 19.27
CA SER A 9 28.85 -16.27 19.53
C SER A 9 28.42 -15.12 18.64
N GLY A 10 27.19 -15.23 18.11
CA GLY A 10 26.24 -14.16 17.98
C GLY A 10 26.60 -13.02 17.00
N PHE A 11 26.22 -13.16 15.73
CA PHE A 11 25.95 -12.00 14.89
C PHE A 11 24.52 -11.53 15.16
N ASN A 12 24.38 -10.47 15.98
CA ASN A 12 23.19 -9.67 16.09
C ASN A 12 23.01 -8.84 14.80
N PHE A 13 22.17 -9.31 13.88
CA PHE A 13 21.68 -8.53 12.75
C PHE A 13 20.38 -7.83 13.13
N PHE A 14 20.41 -6.84 14.01
CA PHE A 14 19.32 -5.87 14.19
C PHE A 14 19.87 -4.62 14.89
N ASP A 15 20.70 -3.88 14.16
CA ASP A 15 20.89 -2.47 14.46
C ASP A 15 20.88 -1.70 13.13
N CYS A 16 19.67 -1.56 12.59
CA CYS A 16 19.41 -0.60 11.51
C CYS A 16 19.00 0.70 12.17
N SER A 17 19.99 1.44 12.68
CA SER A 17 19.82 2.85 13.01
C SER A 17 19.47 3.63 11.73
N PHE A 18 18.19 3.70 11.42
CA PHE A 18 17.63 4.61 10.42
C PHE A 18 17.77 6.05 10.94
N THR A 19 18.90 6.67 10.66
CA THR A 19 19.09 8.12 10.82
C THR A 19 18.71 8.81 9.51
N GLY A 20 17.42 8.93 9.25
CA GLY A 20 16.86 9.76 8.20
C GLY A 20 15.49 10.22 8.63
N MET A 21 15.39 11.46 9.14
CA MET A 21 14.09 12.04 9.51
C MET A 21 13.32 12.37 8.23
N ALA A 22 12.23 11.66 7.96
CA ALA A 22 11.26 12.04 6.92
C ALA A 22 10.29 13.12 7.44
N VAL A 23 10.84 14.20 8.02
CA VAL A 23 10.10 15.40 8.39
C VAL A 23 10.52 16.49 7.45
N TYR A 24 9.67 16.80 6.47
CA TYR A 24 9.89 17.90 5.52
C TYR A 24 9.38 19.24 6.07
N THR A 25 8.31 19.21 6.89
CA THR A 25 7.71 20.40 7.51
C THR A 25 7.67 20.22 9.01
N ASP A 26 8.41 21.05 9.71
CA ASP A 26 8.39 21.04 11.17
C ASP A 26 7.09 21.68 11.69
N VAL A 27 6.41 20.96 12.59
CA VAL A 27 5.18 21.40 13.27
C VAL A 27 5.47 21.49 14.75
N SER A 28 5.27 22.66 15.33
CA SER A 28 5.41 22.87 16.77
C SER A 28 4.26 22.24 17.55
N PHE A 29 4.48 22.04 18.84
CA PHE A 29 3.45 21.53 19.74
C PHE A 29 2.21 22.43 19.74
N ASP A 30 2.39 23.76 19.80
CA ASP A 30 1.28 24.72 19.83
C ASP A 30 0.45 24.71 18.54
N GLU A 31 1.09 24.62 17.38
CA GLU A 31 0.40 24.52 16.08
C GLU A 31 -0.45 23.25 15.98
N ALA A 32 0.10 22.12 16.45
CA ALA A 32 -0.65 20.86 16.49
C ALA A 32 -1.77 20.91 17.53
N PHE A 33 -1.52 21.51 18.70
CA PHE A 33 -2.50 21.69 19.76
C PHE A 33 -3.72 22.48 19.27
N ASP A 34 -3.48 23.62 18.63
CA ASP A 34 -4.55 24.51 18.12
C ASP A 34 -5.40 23.77 17.06
N LEU A 35 -4.75 23.03 16.17
CA LEU A 35 -5.48 22.22 15.17
C LEU A 35 -6.35 21.15 15.82
N LEU A 36 -5.77 20.28 16.68
CA LEU A 36 -6.51 19.18 17.30
C LEU A 36 -7.64 19.68 18.21
N GLN A 37 -7.42 20.76 18.93
CA GLN A 37 -8.44 21.39 19.76
C GLN A 37 -9.58 21.97 18.91
N GLY A 38 -9.23 22.63 17.79
CA GLY A 38 -10.20 23.12 16.80
C GLY A 38 -11.09 22.02 16.21
N LEU A 39 -10.54 20.81 16.07
CA LEU A 39 -11.24 19.61 15.61
C LEU A 39 -12.03 18.90 16.72
N GLY A 40 -11.92 19.34 17.99
CA GLY A 40 -12.61 18.71 19.12
C GLY A 40 -12.02 17.35 19.51
N LEU A 41 -10.74 17.11 19.22
CA LEU A 41 -10.06 15.83 19.48
C LEU A 41 -9.39 15.77 20.86
N GLY A 42 -9.70 16.70 21.76
CA GLY A 42 -9.18 16.78 23.11
C GLY A 42 -7.88 17.59 23.20
N SER A 43 -7.29 17.60 24.41
CA SER A 43 -6.09 18.37 24.73
C SER A 43 -4.84 17.57 24.37
N LEU A 44 -3.98 18.12 23.52
CA LEU A 44 -2.73 17.47 23.10
C LEU A 44 -1.79 17.29 24.31
N GLN A 45 -1.34 16.06 24.52
CA GLN A 45 -0.43 15.69 25.61
C GLN A 45 0.98 15.40 25.09
N SER A 46 1.11 14.86 23.88
CA SER A 46 2.40 14.63 23.25
C SER A 46 2.31 14.66 21.73
N LEU A 47 3.36 15.18 21.11
CA LEU A 47 3.57 15.22 19.67
C LEU A 47 4.92 14.59 19.35
N LYS A 48 4.94 13.57 18.50
CA LYS A 48 6.17 12.89 18.10
C LYS A 48 6.22 12.73 16.59
N ALA A 49 7.27 13.25 15.96
CA ALA A 49 7.50 13.03 14.53
C ALA A 49 7.63 11.53 14.21
N CYS A 50 6.97 11.10 13.16
CA CYS A 50 7.09 9.74 12.64
C CYS A 50 8.34 9.68 11.75
N THR A 51 9.25 8.77 12.04
CA THR A 51 10.49 8.58 11.27
C THR A 51 10.28 7.72 10.01
N GLY A 52 9.11 7.09 9.87
CA GLY A 52 8.70 6.33 8.67
C GLY A 52 7.71 7.14 7.83
N GLY A 53 7.80 7.03 6.53
CA GLY A 53 6.95 7.74 5.58
C GLY A 53 7.77 8.47 4.53
N ILE A 54 7.47 8.19 3.25
CA ILE A 54 8.33 8.58 2.14
C ILE A 54 7.85 9.88 1.49
N GLU A 55 6.55 10.15 1.54
CA GLU A 55 5.92 11.20 0.73
C GLU A 55 5.30 12.33 1.55
N ASN A 56 5.06 12.12 2.84
CA ASN A 56 4.36 13.07 3.70
C ASN A 56 5.07 13.25 5.04
N THR A 57 4.87 14.40 5.67
CA THR A 57 5.28 14.63 7.06
C THR A 57 4.19 14.10 7.99
N ASN A 58 4.54 13.18 8.88
CA ASN A 58 3.60 12.56 9.81
C ASN A 58 4.04 12.78 11.26
N TYR A 59 3.06 13.03 12.13
CA TYR A 59 3.24 13.10 13.57
C TYR A 59 2.24 12.19 14.29
N PHE A 60 2.73 11.45 15.28
CA PHE A 60 1.88 10.83 16.28
C PHE A 60 1.49 11.88 17.32
N ALA A 61 0.20 12.14 17.45
CA ALA A 61 -0.38 13.08 18.39
C ALA A 61 -1.26 12.32 19.39
N ASN A 62 -0.89 12.33 20.67
CA ASN A 62 -1.71 11.78 21.73
C ASN A 62 -2.42 12.90 22.47
N THR A 63 -3.73 12.74 22.64
CA THR A 63 -4.58 13.66 23.42
C THR A 63 -5.18 12.92 24.61
N ASP A 64 -5.89 13.62 25.46
CA ASP A 64 -6.70 13.02 26.53
C ASP A 64 -7.91 12.20 26.01
N SER A 65 -8.26 12.39 24.74
CA SER A 65 -9.40 11.69 24.09
C SER A 65 -8.97 10.53 23.17
N GLY A 66 -7.67 10.41 22.82
CA GLY A 66 -7.20 9.33 21.96
C GLY A 66 -5.84 9.55 21.33
N ALA A 67 -5.45 8.60 20.48
CA ALA A 67 -4.23 8.64 19.71
C ALA A 67 -4.56 8.91 18.22
N TYR A 68 -3.83 9.84 17.62
CA TYR A 68 -4.06 10.31 16.25
C TYR A 68 -2.76 10.34 15.45
N VAL A 69 -2.92 10.38 14.13
CA VAL A 69 -1.86 10.70 13.18
C VAL A 69 -2.23 12.02 12.51
N LEU A 70 -1.36 13.02 12.65
CA LEU A 70 -1.41 14.26 11.90
C LEU A 70 -0.50 14.12 10.69
N THR A 71 -1.06 14.23 9.49
CA THR A 71 -0.33 14.16 8.21
C THR A 71 -0.36 15.51 7.52
N LEU A 72 0.83 16.03 7.16
CA LEU A 72 0.97 17.14 6.22
C LEU A 72 1.36 16.58 4.86
N PHE A 73 0.61 16.94 3.83
CA PHE A 73 0.84 16.47 2.48
C PHE A 73 1.86 17.37 1.78
N GLU A 74 3.01 16.78 1.48
CA GLU A 74 4.12 17.52 0.88
C GLU A 74 4.00 17.63 -0.66
N ARG A 75 3.23 16.72 -1.28
CA ARG A 75 3.12 16.58 -2.73
C ARG A 75 1.70 16.67 -3.26
N LEU A 76 0.74 16.09 -2.58
CA LEU A 76 -0.65 16.12 -3.00
C LEU A 76 -1.27 17.48 -2.70
N SER A 77 -1.97 18.04 -3.68
CA SER A 77 -2.63 19.34 -3.55
C SER A 77 -4.00 19.22 -2.86
N PHE A 78 -4.58 20.37 -2.50
CA PHE A 78 -5.93 20.44 -1.93
C PHE A 78 -7.00 19.84 -2.85
N GLU A 79 -6.81 19.90 -4.16
CA GLU A 79 -7.75 19.36 -5.15
C GLU A 79 -7.66 17.83 -5.28
N GLN A 80 -6.50 17.25 -5.02
CA GLN A 80 -6.26 15.82 -5.18
C GLN A 80 -6.69 14.99 -3.96
N LEU A 81 -6.68 15.58 -2.76
CA LEU A 81 -6.87 14.88 -1.49
C LEU A 81 -8.31 14.48 -1.16
N PRO A 82 -9.36 15.21 -1.58
CA PRO A 82 -10.73 14.90 -1.16
C PRO A 82 -11.18 13.47 -1.46
N PHE A 83 -10.77 12.89 -2.60
CA PHE A 83 -11.09 11.51 -2.92
C PHE A 83 -10.61 10.53 -1.84
N TYR A 84 -9.35 10.62 -1.45
CA TYR A 84 -8.72 9.69 -0.49
C TYR A 84 -9.30 9.83 0.92
N LEU A 85 -9.48 11.07 1.39
CA LEU A 85 -10.00 11.32 2.73
C LEU A 85 -11.47 10.91 2.83
N GLN A 86 -12.28 11.22 1.82
CA GLN A 86 -13.68 10.80 1.80
C GLN A 86 -13.83 9.29 1.64
N LEU A 87 -12.93 8.61 0.89
CA LEU A 87 -12.91 7.15 0.81
C LEU A 87 -12.63 6.52 2.18
N MET A 88 -11.59 6.97 2.89
CA MET A 88 -11.29 6.47 4.23
C MET A 88 -12.47 6.72 5.19
N LYS A 89 -13.09 7.92 5.15
CA LYS A 89 -14.26 8.25 5.95
C LYS A 89 -15.42 7.30 5.66
N HIS A 90 -15.75 7.13 4.38
CA HIS A 90 -16.83 6.25 3.90
C HIS A 90 -16.62 4.78 4.35
N LEU A 91 -15.42 4.26 4.22
CA LEU A 91 -15.08 2.90 4.62
C LEU A 91 -15.15 2.73 6.16
N ALA A 92 -14.61 3.68 6.92
CA ALA A 92 -14.66 3.66 8.38
C ALA A 92 -16.12 3.67 8.91
N GLU A 93 -16.98 4.49 8.32
CA GLU A 93 -18.41 4.56 8.68
C GLU A 93 -19.17 3.25 8.35
N ARG A 94 -18.65 2.43 7.46
CA ARG A 94 -19.17 1.08 7.12
C ARG A 94 -18.52 -0.05 7.92
N GLY A 95 -17.75 0.32 8.96
CA GLY A 95 -17.11 -0.66 9.85
C GLY A 95 -15.89 -1.37 9.24
N ILE A 96 -15.32 -0.84 8.17
CA ILE A 96 -14.03 -1.31 7.68
C ILE A 96 -12.94 -0.70 8.57
N PRO A 97 -11.99 -1.51 9.07
CA PRO A 97 -10.92 -1.02 9.94
C PRO A 97 -9.89 -0.25 9.12
N VAL A 98 -10.09 1.05 8.98
CA VAL A 98 -9.21 2.00 8.29
C VAL A 98 -9.11 3.28 9.11
N PRO A 99 -8.08 4.12 8.91
CA PRO A 99 -8.03 5.43 9.55
C PRO A 99 -9.26 6.26 9.21
N ASN A 100 -9.88 6.86 10.24
CA ASN A 100 -11.08 7.68 10.09
C ASN A 100 -10.71 9.16 10.18
N PRO A 101 -10.76 9.93 9.07
CA PRO A 101 -10.44 11.35 9.10
C PRO A 101 -11.40 12.15 9.95
N ALA A 102 -10.84 13.01 10.80
CA ALA A 102 -11.58 13.88 11.69
C ALA A 102 -12.11 15.11 10.91
N PRO A 103 -13.45 15.34 10.92
CA PRO A 103 -14.02 16.54 10.31
C PRO A 103 -13.83 17.77 11.23
N ASP A 104 -13.76 18.94 10.62
CA ASP A 104 -13.96 20.20 11.34
C ASP A 104 -15.45 20.49 11.56
N LYS A 105 -15.75 21.64 12.15
CA LYS A 105 -17.11 22.08 12.45
C LYS A 105 -17.99 22.27 11.19
N THR A 106 -17.39 22.38 10.01
CA THR A 106 -18.08 22.50 8.72
C THR A 106 -18.26 21.15 8.02
N GLY A 107 -17.66 20.10 8.57
CA GLY A 107 -17.61 18.76 7.97
C GLY A 107 -16.43 18.53 7.03
N SER A 108 -15.51 19.50 6.89
CA SER A 108 -14.31 19.32 6.08
C SER A 108 -13.34 18.34 6.73
N LEU A 109 -12.85 17.36 5.93
CA LEU A 109 -11.83 16.38 6.34
C LEU A 109 -10.41 16.86 6.03
N LEU A 110 -10.28 17.90 5.22
CA LEU A 110 -9.03 18.48 4.77
C LEU A 110 -8.84 19.84 5.43
N HIS A 111 -7.70 19.99 6.10
CA HIS A 111 -7.33 21.16 6.86
C HIS A 111 -6.12 21.85 6.23
N SER A 112 -5.78 23.05 6.70
CA SER A 112 -4.55 23.76 6.33
C SER A 112 -3.66 23.92 7.54
N LEU A 113 -2.40 23.53 7.42
CA LEU A 113 -1.39 23.74 8.44
C LEU A 113 -0.08 24.16 7.76
N LYS A 114 0.50 25.28 8.18
CA LYS A 114 1.70 25.88 7.54
C LYS A 114 1.56 26.11 6.04
N GLY A 115 0.34 26.44 5.58
CA GLY A 115 0.06 26.65 4.15
C GLY A 115 0.01 25.37 3.32
N LYS A 116 0.08 24.20 3.95
CA LYS A 116 -0.01 22.90 3.30
C LYS A 116 -1.32 22.20 3.63
N PRO A 117 -1.78 21.28 2.76
CA PRO A 117 -2.90 20.42 3.10
C PRO A 117 -2.53 19.52 4.28
N ALA A 118 -3.45 19.36 5.22
CA ALA A 118 -3.27 18.48 6.37
C ALA A 118 -4.53 17.67 6.68
N ALA A 119 -4.36 16.50 7.26
CA ALA A 119 -5.45 15.68 7.77
C ALA A 119 -5.08 15.07 9.12
N VAL A 120 -6.08 14.85 9.95
CA VAL A 120 -5.93 14.15 11.22
C VAL A 120 -6.81 12.91 11.18
N VAL A 121 -6.23 11.74 11.47
CA VAL A 121 -6.94 10.46 11.52
C VAL A 121 -6.68 9.77 12.86
N ASN A 122 -7.58 8.90 13.30
CA ASN A 122 -7.27 8.05 14.45
C ASN A 122 -6.11 7.10 14.12
N LYS A 123 -5.23 6.89 15.08
CA LYS A 123 -4.11 5.96 14.96
C LYS A 123 -4.61 4.53 15.08
N LEU A 124 -4.32 3.69 14.10
CA LEU A 124 -4.53 2.24 14.21
C LEU A 124 -3.59 1.64 15.26
N ARG A 125 -4.03 0.57 15.92
CA ARG A 125 -3.25 -0.09 16.98
C ARG A 125 -2.33 -1.14 16.40
N GLY A 126 -1.28 -1.48 17.17
CA GLY A 126 -0.34 -2.53 16.85
C GLY A 126 0.78 -2.10 15.91
N ALA A 127 1.25 -3.03 15.09
CA ALA A 127 2.35 -2.84 14.14
C ALA A 127 2.12 -3.64 12.86
N SER A 128 2.86 -3.32 11.81
CA SER A 128 2.84 -4.10 10.56
C SER A 128 3.48 -5.47 10.76
N GLU A 129 2.88 -6.51 10.13
CA GLU A 129 3.37 -7.87 10.21
C GLU A 129 4.20 -8.21 8.96
N LEU A 130 5.51 -8.12 9.09
CA LEU A 130 6.44 -8.33 7.97
C LEU A 130 6.67 -9.81 7.63
N SER A 131 6.25 -10.73 8.51
CA SER A 131 6.34 -12.19 8.33
C SER A 131 4.97 -12.85 8.41
N PRO A 132 4.06 -12.58 7.43
CA PRO A 132 2.67 -12.98 7.52
C PRO A 132 2.50 -14.51 7.56
N THR A 133 1.61 -14.95 8.45
CA THR A 133 1.14 -16.33 8.58
C THR A 133 -0.10 -16.57 7.73
N LEU A 134 -0.59 -17.84 7.70
CA LEU A 134 -1.89 -18.18 7.09
C LEU A 134 -3.05 -17.40 7.72
N ALA A 135 -3.03 -17.24 9.07
CA ALA A 135 -4.06 -16.50 9.78
C ALA A 135 -4.10 -15.01 9.38
N HIS A 136 -2.92 -14.37 9.22
CA HIS A 136 -2.83 -13.00 8.75
C HIS A 136 -3.38 -12.87 7.33
N CYS A 137 -3.00 -13.77 6.40
CA CYS A 137 -3.51 -13.77 5.02
C CYS A 137 -5.04 -14.00 4.95
N THR A 138 -5.58 -14.85 5.83
CA THR A 138 -7.04 -15.06 5.97
C THR A 138 -7.75 -13.76 6.37
N GLN A 139 -7.25 -13.05 7.36
CA GLN A 139 -7.85 -11.79 7.84
C GLN A 139 -7.74 -10.69 6.78
N VAL A 140 -6.60 -10.59 6.10
CA VAL A 140 -6.39 -9.61 5.01
C VAL A 140 -7.34 -9.88 3.85
N GLY A 141 -7.46 -11.14 3.39
CA GLY A 141 -8.39 -11.52 2.32
C GLY A 141 -9.85 -11.23 2.66
N THR A 142 -10.28 -11.57 3.90
CA THR A 142 -11.63 -11.26 4.38
C THR A 142 -11.90 -9.77 4.40
N THR A 143 -10.97 -8.99 4.96
CA THR A 143 -11.14 -7.53 5.13
C THR A 143 -11.09 -6.80 3.79
N LEU A 144 -10.21 -7.21 2.87
CA LEU A 144 -10.17 -6.67 1.51
C LEU A 144 -11.50 -6.92 0.77
N ALA A 145 -12.08 -8.10 0.88
CA ALA A 145 -13.37 -8.38 0.27
C ALA A 145 -14.49 -7.51 0.85
N ARG A 146 -14.51 -7.31 2.17
CA ARG A 146 -15.44 -6.40 2.84
C ARG A 146 -15.24 -4.95 2.37
N MET A 147 -13.99 -4.51 2.26
CA MET A 147 -13.65 -3.17 1.77
C MET A 147 -14.17 -2.95 0.34
N HIS A 148 -13.97 -3.90 -0.56
CA HIS A 148 -14.48 -3.83 -1.94
C HIS A 148 -16.02 -3.73 -1.97
N LEU A 149 -16.73 -4.49 -1.13
CA LEU A 149 -18.19 -4.42 -1.04
C LEU A 149 -18.68 -3.11 -0.42
N ALA A 150 -18.00 -2.65 0.64
CA ALA A 150 -18.32 -1.38 1.30
C ALA A 150 -18.08 -0.16 0.40
N GLY A 151 -17.16 -0.28 -0.57
CA GLY A 151 -16.86 0.79 -1.52
C GLY A 151 -17.76 0.86 -2.76
N LEU A 152 -18.71 -0.08 -2.94
CA LEU A 152 -19.56 -0.12 -4.14
C LEU A 152 -20.49 1.10 -4.31
N ASP A 153 -20.91 1.70 -3.21
CA ASP A 153 -21.79 2.88 -3.19
C ASP A 153 -21.02 4.18 -2.85
N PHE A 154 -19.69 4.17 -2.95
CA PHE A 154 -18.89 5.37 -2.77
C PHE A 154 -19.14 6.36 -3.91
N GLY A 155 -19.57 7.59 -3.55
CA GLY A 155 -20.11 8.56 -4.51
C GLY A 155 -19.06 9.30 -5.37
N LEU A 156 -17.76 9.21 -5.04
CA LEU A 156 -16.70 9.82 -5.82
C LEU A 156 -16.00 8.79 -6.71
N SER A 157 -15.48 9.26 -7.84
CA SER A 157 -14.73 8.42 -8.77
C SER A 157 -13.41 9.08 -9.15
N GLN A 158 -12.32 8.33 -9.01
CA GLN A 158 -10.99 8.68 -9.50
C GLN A 158 -10.37 7.42 -10.10
N PRO A 159 -9.85 7.45 -11.33
CA PRO A 159 -9.22 6.27 -11.91
C PRO A 159 -7.95 5.93 -11.11
N ASN A 160 -7.61 4.64 -11.04
CA ASN A 160 -6.29 4.23 -10.56
C ASN A 160 -5.22 4.80 -11.50
N LEU A 161 -4.36 5.68 -10.98
CA LEU A 161 -3.37 6.43 -11.76
C LEU A 161 -2.14 5.59 -12.15
N ARG A 162 -2.00 4.37 -11.60
CA ARG A 162 -0.83 3.49 -11.80
C ARG A 162 -1.16 2.25 -12.61
N THR A 163 -2.02 2.40 -13.63
CA THR A 163 -2.48 1.32 -14.51
C THR A 163 -1.82 1.36 -15.88
N LEU A 164 -2.36 0.61 -16.81
CA LEU A 164 -1.83 0.41 -18.17
C LEU A 164 -1.47 1.71 -18.93
N PRO A 165 -2.25 2.81 -18.89
CA PRO A 165 -1.83 4.06 -19.49
C PRO A 165 -0.52 4.60 -18.90
N TRP A 166 -0.35 4.52 -17.58
CA TRP A 166 0.87 4.96 -16.92
C TRP A 166 2.05 4.03 -17.23
N TRP A 167 1.82 2.70 -17.32
CA TRP A 167 2.89 1.76 -17.71
C TRP A 167 3.40 2.04 -19.12
N ASN A 168 2.47 2.25 -20.07
CA ASN A 168 2.82 2.61 -21.45
C ASN A 168 3.60 3.94 -21.54
N ALA A 169 3.22 4.94 -20.75
CA ALA A 169 3.87 6.25 -20.74
C ALA A 169 5.24 6.23 -20.03
N THR A 170 5.40 5.43 -18.95
CA THR A 170 6.58 5.46 -18.09
C THR A 170 7.68 4.50 -18.57
N LEU A 171 7.31 3.32 -19.09
CA LEU A 171 8.28 2.31 -19.45
C LEU A 171 9.35 2.81 -20.45
N PRO A 172 9.03 3.60 -21.48
CA PRO A 172 10.03 4.12 -22.42
C PRO A 172 11.20 4.88 -21.74
N SER A 173 10.92 5.61 -20.66
CA SER A 173 11.96 6.35 -19.92
C SER A 173 12.85 5.45 -19.06
N VAL A 174 12.35 4.27 -18.65
CA VAL A 174 13.08 3.29 -17.84
C VAL A 174 13.96 2.38 -18.70
N LEU A 175 13.51 2.02 -19.90
CA LEU A 175 14.19 1.05 -20.78
C LEU A 175 15.66 1.34 -21.08
N PRO A 176 16.15 2.60 -21.18
CA PRO A 176 17.56 2.89 -21.41
C PRO A 176 18.49 2.43 -20.27
N HIS A 177 17.95 2.23 -19.07
CA HIS A 177 18.72 1.98 -17.84
C HIS A 177 18.77 0.49 -17.45
N VAL A 178 18.01 -0.36 -18.12
CA VAL A 178 17.87 -1.79 -17.76
C VAL A 178 18.66 -2.68 -18.71
N THR A 179 19.00 -3.90 -18.26
CA THR A 179 19.66 -4.91 -19.08
C THR A 179 18.80 -5.39 -20.23
N ALA A 180 19.40 -6.05 -21.23
CA ALA A 180 18.67 -6.63 -22.36
C ALA A 180 17.63 -7.67 -21.91
N GLN A 181 17.93 -8.46 -20.88
CA GLN A 181 17.00 -9.44 -20.31
C GLN A 181 15.80 -8.77 -19.63
N GLN A 182 16.05 -7.76 -18.80
CA GLN A 182 15.00 -6.96 -18.14
C GLN A 182 14.13 -6.24 -19.17
N ARG A 183 14.75 -5.66 -20.20
CA ARG A 183 14.03 -5.03 -21.32
C ARG A 183 13.09 -6.01 -22.00
N SER A 184 13.57 -7.23 -22.31
CA SER A 184 12.73 -8.27 -22.94
C SER A 184 11.54 -8.65 -22.06
N LEU A 185 11.76 -8.86 -20.76
CA LEU A 185 10.69 -9.16 -19.79
C LEU A 185 9.65 -8.02 -19.74
N LEU A 186 10.09 -6.78 -19.59
CA LEU A 186 9.23 -5.60 -19.46
C LEU A 186 8.40 -5.35 -20.72
N LEU A 187 9.02 -5.42 -21.91
CA LEU A 187 8.30 -5.22 -23.17
C LEU A 187 7.34 -6.37 -23.48
N GLY A 188 7.75 -7.61 -23.22
CA GLY A 188 6.88 -8.78 -23.39
C GLY A 188 5.67 -8.71 -22.45
N GLU A 189 5.89 -8.33 -21.20
CA GLU A 189 4.80 -8.22 -20.23
C GLU A 189 3.86 -7.04 -20.54
N LEU A 190 4.40 -5.88 -20.93
CA LEU A 190 3.57 -4.74 -21.33
C LEU A 190 2.69 -5.09 -22.55
N ALA A 191 3.26 -5.79 -23.55
CA ALA A 191 2.50 -6.26 -24.72
C ALA A 191 1.39 -7.24 -24.30
N TYR A 192 1.70 -8.18 -23.39
CA TYR A 192 0.72 -9.11 -22.84
C TYR A 192 -0.43 -8.38 -22.11
N GLN A 193 -0.11 -7.39 -21.26
CA GLN A 193 -1.13 -6.64 -20.51
C GLN A 193 -1.99 -5.77 -21.44
N ASN A 194 -1.43 -5.19 -22.50
CA ASN A 194 -2.23 -4.50 -23.54
C ASN A 194 -3.20 -5.47 -24.25
N HIS A 195 -2.75 -6.69 -24.55
CA HIS A 195 -3.60 -7.73 -25.12
C HIS A 195 -4.73 -8.13 -24.16
N VAL A 196 -4.41 -8.39 -22.88
CA VAL A 196 -5.41 -8.74 -21.84
C VAL A 196 -6.47 -7.62 -21.73
N ALA A 197 -6.05 -6.37 -21.65
CA ALA A 197 -6.95 -5.21 -21.51
C ALA A 197 -7.88 -5.03 -22.72
N SER A 198 -7.50 -5.51 -23.91
CA SER A 198 -8.35 -5.49 -25.10
C SER A 198 -9.45 -6.54 -25.09
N SER A 199 -9.32 -7.60 -24.29
CA SER A 199 -10.22 -8.74 -24.26
C SER A 199 -11.61 -8.41 -23.69
N SER A 200 -12.63 -9.12 -24.15
CA SER A 200 -14.00 -9.00 -23.61
C SER A 200 -14.08 -9.43 -22.16
N ALA A 201 -13.33 -10.46 -21.77
CA ALA A 201 -13.27 -10.94 -20.39
C ALA A 201 -12.77 -9.85 -19.42
N TYR A 202 -11.73 -9.10 -19.78
CA TYR A 202 -11.22 -8.01 -18.96
C TYR A 202 -12.23 -6.85 -18.83
N LYS A 203 -12.90 -6.51 -19.92
CA LYS A 203 -13.89 -5.41 -19.95
C LYS A 203 -15.09 -5.66 -19.03
N THR A 204 -15.40 -6.93 -18.76
CA THR A 204 -16.52 -7.34 -17.90
C THR A 204 -16.11 -7.62 -16.45
N LEU A 205 -14.82 -7.42 -16.08
CA LEU A 205 -14.39 -7.58 -14.69
C LEU A 205 -15.12 -6.61 -13.77
N PRO A 206 -15.57 -7.06 -12.60
CA PRO A 206 -16.13 -6.18 -11.57
C PRO A 206 -15.12 -5.11 -11.14
N LYS A 207 -15.63 -3.87 -10.99
CA LYS A 207 -14.84 -2.68 -10.68
C LYS A 207 -15.44 -1.92 -9.50
N GLY A 208 -14.60 -1.21 -8.81
CA GLY A 208 -14.95 -0.31 -7.72
C GLY A 208 -13.71 0.35 -7.17
N VAL A 209 -13.83 0.93 -5.97
CA VAL A 209 -12.67 1.48 -5.28
C VAL A 209 -11.75 0.37 -4.80
N VAL A 210 -10.46 0.54 -5.04
CA VAL A 210 -9.40 -0.37 -4.66
C VAL A 210 -8.36 0.39 -3.83
N HIS A 211 -7.60 -0.33 -3.00
CA HIS A 211 -6.49 0.25 -2.25
C HIS A 211 -5.30 0.57 -3.18
N GLY A 212 -4.99 -0.35 -4.09
CA GLY A 212 -3.93 -0.22 -5.09
C GLY A 212 -2.50 -0.37 -4.57
N ASP A 213 -2.32 -0.46 -3.25
CA ASP A 213 -1.01 -0.57 -2.57
C ASP A 213 -1.08 -1.38 -1.26
N LEU A 214 -1.96 -2.38 -1.19
CA LEU A 214 -2.17 -3.16 0.02
C LEU A 214 -1.04 -4.18 0.24
N PHE A 215 0.09 -3.68 0.71
CA PHE A 215 1.25 -4.45 1.13
C PHE A 215 1.20 -4.76 2.63
N ARG A 216 2.07 -5.67 3.09
CA ARG A 216 2.15 -6.08 4.50
C ARG A 216 2.54 -4.96 5.44
N ASP A 217 3.27 -3.95 4.96
CA ASP A 217 3.62 -2.74 5.71
C ASP A 217 2.46 -1.75 5.81
N ASN A 218 1.39 -1.89 5.02
CA ASN A 218 0.16 -1.11 5.06
C ASN A 218 -0.99 -1.80 5.81
N GLY A 219 -0.73 -2.93 6.47
CA GLY A 219 -1.65 -3.63 7.37
C GLY A 219 -1.15 -3.63 8.80
N MET A 220 -2.00 -3.27 9.77
CA MET A 220 -1.67 -3.22 11.19
C MET A 220 -2.28 -4.39 11.93
N PHE A 221 -1.52 -4.99 12.85
CA PHE A 221 -1.93 -6.13 13.68
C PHE A 221 -1.59 -5.89 15.16
N GLU A 222 -2.48 -6.33 16.04
CA GLU A 222 -2.27 -6.34 17.48
C GLU A 222 -2.69 -7.70 18.04
N GLY A 223 -1.77 -8.41 18.70
CA GLY A 223 -2.05 -9.75 19.24
C GLY A 223 -2.45 -10.79 18.18
N GLY A 224 -2.03 -10.63 16.92
CA GLY A 224 -2.39 -11.50 15.81
C GLY A 224 -3.70 -11.12 15.09
N GLU A 225 -4.42 -10.11 15.59
CA GLU A 225 -5.66 -9.63 14.99
C GLU A 225 -5.40 -8.39 14.13
N LEU A 226 -5.99 -8.35 12.93
CA LEU A 226 -5.93 -7.21 12.02
C LEU A 226 -6.69 -6.02 12.62
N THR A 227 -5.99 -4.93 12.87
CA THR A 227 -6.57 -3.68 13.37
C THR A 227 -6.89 -2.67 12.28
N GLY A 228 -6.36 -2.87 11.07
CA GLY A 228 -6.77 -2.12 9.89
C GLY A 228 -5.74 -2.00 8.79
N PHE A 229 -6.19 -1.39 7.69
CA PHE A 229 -5.38 -0.99 6.55
C PHE A 229 -5.20 0.52 6.54
N PHE A 230 -4.05 1.01 6.11
CA PHE A 230 -3.76 2.44 5.97
C PHE A 230 -2.99 2.73 4.69
N ASP A 231 -2.67 4.00 4.44
CA ASP A 231 -1.99 4.50 3.23
C ASP A 231 -2.82 4.34 1.94
N PHE A 232 -3.98 5.00 1.92
CA PHE A 232 -4.92 5.01 0.80
C PHE A 232 -4.56 5.97 -0.34
N TYR A 233 -3.37 6.58 -0.34
CA TYR A 233 -3.03 7.64 -1.32
C TYR A 233 -2.68 7.11 -2.72
N PHE A 234 -2.71 5.79 -2.91
CA PHE A 234 -2.72 5.12 -4.22
C PHE A 234 -4.09 4.54 -4.59
N ALA A 235 -5.09 4.74 -3.76
CA ALA A 235 -6.44 4.25 -4.03
C ALA A 235 -7.05 4.89 -5.28
N GLY A 236 -7.96 4.18 -5.91
CA GLY A 236 -8.67 4.63 -7.10
C GLY A 236 -9.73 3.64 -7.53
N CYS A 237 -10.41 3.89 -8.63
CA CYS A 237 -11.36 2.97 -9.23
C CYS A 237 -10.64 2.04 -10.23
N ASP A 238 -10.70 0.73 -10.00
CA ASP A 238 -10.12 -0.29 -10.86
C ASP A 238 -10.88 -1.62 -10.71
N THR A 239 -10.40 -2.67 -11.38
CA THR A 239 -10.90 -4.03 -11.16
C THR A 239 -10.51 -4.52 -9.77
N PHE A 240 -11.45 -5.14 -9.05
CA PHE A 240 -11.12 -5.73 -7.75
C PHE A 240 -10.03 -6.80 -7.87
N LEU A 241 -9.95 -7.44 -9.02
CA LEU A 241 -8.94 -8.45 -9.30
C LEU A 241 -7.51 -7.90 -9.36
N PHE A 242 -7.35 -6.62 -9.75
CA PHE A 242 -6.05 -5.93 -9.69
C PHE A 242 -5.57 -5.79 -8.24
N ASP A 243 -6.44 -5.36 -7.34
CA ASP A 243 -6.12 -5.18 -5.91
C ASP A 243 -5.78 -6.52 -5.22
N ILE A 244 -6.53 -7.59 -5.57
CA ILE A 244 -6.20 -8.96 -5.17
C ILE A 244 -4.80 -9.33 -5.67
N GLY A 245 -4.49 -9.05 -6.94
CA GLY A 245 -3.18 -9.34 -7.54
C GLY A 245 -2.03 -8.62 -6.85
N VAL A 246 -2.23 -7.35 -6.47
CA VAL A 246 -1.28 -6.55 -5.68
C VAL A 246 -1.03 -7.21 -4.33
N SER A 247 -2.10 -7.52 -3.59
CA SER A 247 -2.02 -8.12 -2.25
C SER A 247 -1.33 -9.50 -2.29
N LEU A 248 -1.66 -10.38 -3.25
CA LEU A 248 -1.03 -11.68 -3.39
C LEU A 248 0.47 -11.60 -3.68
N ASN A 249 0.92 -10.55 -4.39
CA ASN A 249 2.32 -10.35 -4.74
C ASN A 249 3.18 -9.85 -3.58
N ASP A 250 2.56 -9.46 -2.48
CA ASP A 250 3.29 -9.11 -1.25
C ASP A 250 2.99 -10.08 -0.11
N TRP A 251 1.74 -10.22 0.33
CA TRP A 251 1.35 -11.07 1.45
C TRP A 251 1.69 -12.56 1.26
N CYS A 252 1.70 -13.02 0.01
CA CYS A 252 1.84 -14.44 -0.33
C CYS A 252 3.14 -14.74 -1.07
N VAL A 253 4.21 -14.02 -0.73
CA VAL A 253 5.56 -14.29 -1.25
C VAL A 253 6.59 -14.37 -0.13
N ASP A 254 7.62 -15.16 -0.35
CA ASP A 254 8.86 -15.12 0.39
C ASP A 254 9.68 -13.90 -0.09
N LEU A 255 9.93 -12.92 0.79
CA LEU A 255 10.58 -11.66 0.39
C LEU A 255 12.00 -11.86 -0.16
N PRO A 256 12.87 -12.69 0.45
CA PRO A 256 14.22 -12.92 -0.07
C PRO A 256 14.24 -13.46 -1.49
N THR A 257 13.35 -14.38 -1.81
CA THR A 257 13.37 -15.11 -3.10
C THR A 257 12.36 -14.59 -4.12
N GLY A 258 11.30 -13.91 -3.69
CA GLY A 258 10.14 -13.56 -4.53
C GLY A 258 9.25 -14.76 -4.87
N GLN A 259 9.53 -15.94 -4.29
CA GLN A 259 8.75 -17.15 -4.56
C GLN A 259 7.35 -17.06 -3.95
N HIS A 260 6.42 -17.63 -4.71
CA HIS A 260 5.02 -17.70 -4.29
C HIS A 260 4.81 -18.72 -3.18
N ASP A 261 4.10 -18.30 -2.14
CA ASP A 261 3.61 -19.17 -1.08
C ASP A 261 2.16 -19.57 -1.38
N ALA A 262 1.99 -20.76 -1.92
CA ALA A 262 0.67 -21.27 -2.31
C ALA A 262 -0.28 -21.47 -1.12
N ALA A 263 0.24 -21.82 0.05
CA ALA A 263 -0.59 -22.01 1.24
C ALA A 263 -1.18 -20.68 1.72
N ARG A 264 -0.37 -19.62 1.78
CA ARG A 264 -0.84 -18.27 2.12
C ARG A 264 -1.81 -17.73 1.07
N ALA A 265 -1.52 -17.93 -0.22
CA ALA A 265 -2.41 -17.48 -1.29
C ALA A 265 -3.77 -18.20 -1.26
N ASN A 266 -3.77 -19.50 -1.01
CA ASN A 266 -5.01 -20.27 -0.88
C ASN A 266 -5.82 -19.80 0.34
N ALA A 267 -5.19 -19.53 1.49
CA ALA A 267 -5.85 -19.00 2.68
C ALA A 267 -6.47 -17.62 2.40
N PHE A 268 -5.72 -16.71 1.76
CA PHE A 268 -6.19 -15.40 1.35
C PHE A 268 -7.39 -15.50 0.40
N LEU A 269 -7.27 -16.25 -0.69
CA LEU A 269 -8.30 -16.36 -1.73
C LEU A 269 -9.56 -17.10 -1.24
N ALA A 270 -9.42 -18.12 -0.40
CA ALA A 270 -10.56 -18.78 0.23
C ALA A 270 -11.31 -17.82 1.15
N ALA A 271 -10.59 -17.06 1.98
CA ALA A 271 -11.17 -16.06 2.86
C ALA A 271 -11.83 -14.91 2.10
N TYR A 272 -11.20 -14.40 1.06
CA TYR A 272 -11.80 -13.40 0.17
C TYR A 272 -13.10 -13.91 -0.42
N GLN A 273 -13.10 -15.14 -0.99
CA GLN A 273 -14.27 -15.74 -1.64
C GLN A 273 -15.38 -16.13 -0.67
N SER A 274 -15.09 -16.30 0.61
CA SER A 274 -16.14 -16.51 1.63
C SER A 274 -17.02 -15.26 1.85
N VAL A 275 -16.53 -14.09 1.45
CA VAL A 275 -17.24 -12.80 1.54
C VAL A 275 -17.75 -12.35 0.17
N ARG A 276 -16.90 -12.40 -0.86
CA ARG A 276 -17.20 -12.00 -2.23
C ARG A 276 -16.71 -13.07 -3.20
N VAL A 277 -17.65 -13.78 -3.83
CA VAL A 277 -17.34 -14.85 -4.78
C VAL A 277 -16.74 -14.25 -6.07
N LEU A 278 -15.63 -14.81 -6.53
CA LEU A 278 -15.02 -14.43 -7.79
C LEU A 278 -15.86 -14.95 -8.98
N THR A 279 -16.09 -14.09 -9.96
CA THR A 279 -16.74 -14.45 -11.22
C THR A 279 -15.87 -15.43 -12.04
N ALA A 280 -16.44 -16.06 -13.06
CA ALA A 280 -15.68 -16.93 -13.95
C ALA A 280 -14.54 -16.18 -14.66
N HIS A 281 -14.78 -14.92 -15.09
CA HIS A 281 -13.75 -14.09 -15.71
C HIS A 281 -12.66 -13.67 -14.73
N GLU A 282 -12.99 -13.37 -13.46
CA GLU A 282 -11.99 -13.09 -12.43
C GLU A 282 -11.09 -14.30 -12.18
N ARG A 283 -11.67 -15.51 -12.07
CA ARG A 283 -10.87 -16.74 -11.93
C ARG A 283 -9.94 -16.97 -13.12
N ALA A 284 -10.45 -16.79 -14.34
CA ALA A 284 -9.66 -16.98 -15.57
C ALA A 284 -8.53 -15.93 -15.72
N LEU A 285 -8.75 -14.70 -15.26
CA LEU A 285 -7.80 -13.59 -15.39
C LEU A 285 -6.92 -13.36 -14.14
N LEU A 286 -7.09 -14.14 -13.06
CA LEU A 286 -6.24 -14.04 -11.87
C LEU A 286 -4.74 -14.13 -12.20
N PRO A 287 -4.28 -15.08 -13.05
CA PRO A 287 -2.88 -15.12 -13.45
C PRO A 287 -2.40 -13.83 -14.13
N ALA A 288 -3.23 -13.25 -14.99
CA ALA A 288 -2.91 -12.03 -15.70
C ALA A 288 -2.85 -10.81 -14.74
N MET A 289 -3.76 -10.75 -13.76
CA MET A 289 -3.80 -9.61 -12.83
C MET A 289 -2.71 -9.69 -11.76
N THR A 290 -2.28 -10.87 -11.34
CA THR A 290 -1.07 -11.01 -10.50
C THR A 290 0.18 -10.54 -11.23
N ARG A 291 0.31 -10.82 -12.55
CA ARG A 291 1.38 -10.28 -13.40
C ARG A 291 1.26 -8.76 -13.53
N ALA A 292 0.06 -8.22 -13.73
CA ALA A 292 -0.21 -6.78 -13.80
C ALA A 292 0.24 -6.04 -12.54
N GLY A 293 -0.12 -6.54 -11.35
CA GLY A 293 0.34 -6.01 -10.08
C GLY A 293 1.88 -6.02 -9.95
N ALA A 294 2.53 -7.14 -10.30
CA ALA A 294 3.98 -7.24 -10.27
C ALA A 294 4.66 -6.27 -11.26
N LEU A 295 4.13 -6.14 -12.49
CA LEU A 295 4.63 -5.19 -13.50
C LEU A 295 4.53 -3.75 -13.00
N ARG A 296 3.39 -3.36 -12.43
CA ARG A 296 3.17 -2.01 -11.88
C ARG A 296 4.28 -1.63 -10.90
N PHE A 297 4.54 -2.52 -9.92
CA PHE A 297 5.55 -2.25 -8.91
C PHE A 297 6.97 -2.34 -9.45
N TYR A 298 7.24 -3.25 -10.38
CA TYR A 298 8.57 -3.32 -11.02
C TYR A 298 8.88 -2.03 -11.78
N ILE A 299 7.95 -1.53 -12.61
CA ILE A 299 8.14 -0.24 -13.31
C ILE A 299 8.30 0.91 -12.31
N SER A 300 7.50 0.96 -11.24
CA SER A 300 7.60 2.00 -10.20
C SER A 300 8.98 2.01 -9.54
N ARG A 301 9.46 0.82 -9.10
CA ARG A 301 10.76 0.69 -8.44
C ARG A 301 11.93 1.03 -9.36
N LEU A 302 11.87 0.61 -10.63
CA LEU A 302 12.87 0.99 -11.63
C LEU A 302 12.88 2.50 -11.89
N TRP A 303 11.69 3.11 -11.98
CA TRP A 303 11.56 4.54 -12.20
C TRP A 303 12.13 5.35 -11.02
N ASP A 304 11.78 5.00 -9.80
CA ASP A 304 12.31 5.67 -8.60
C ASP A 304 13.82 5.42 -8.42
N PHE A 305 14.35 4.28 -8.86
CA PHE A 305 15.75 3.90 -8.72
C PHE A 305 16.64 4.63 -9.73
N TYR A 306 16.25 4.67 -11.02
CA TYR A 306 17.06 5.24 -12.09
C TYR A 306 16.78 6.70 -12.39
N LEU A 307 15.57 7.18 -12.05
CA LEU A 307 15.11 8.52 -12.35
C LEU A 307 14.60 9.20 -11.05
N PRO A 308 15.46 9.30 -10.01
CA PRO A 308 15.06 9.86 -8.73
C PRO A 308 14.66 11.31 -8.91
N ARG A 309 13.57 11.70 -8.25
CA ARG A 309 13.11 13.09 -8.23
C ARG A 309 13.99 13.90 -7.28
N GLU A 310 14.25 15.17 -7.59
CA GLU A 310 15.16 16.07 -6.87
C GLU A 310 14.89 16.26 -5.36
N ALA A 311 13.74 15.83 -4.86
CA ALA A 311 13.35 15.96 -3.45
C ALA A 311 13.43 14.65 -2.64
N SER A 312 13.93 13.54 -3.19
CA SER A 312 13.95 12.28 -2.47
C SER A 312 15.22 12.14 -1.63
N VAL A 313 15.13 12.51 -0.36
CA VAL A 313 16.11 12.15 0.70
C VAL A 313 16.12 10.62 0.94
N LEU A 314 15.30 9.87 0.22
CA LEU A 314 15.01 8.47 0.45
C LEU A 314 15.76 7.56 -0.50
N LYS A 315 16.33 6.52 0.08
CA LYS A 315 16.93 5.41 -0.68
C LYS A 315 15.81 4.70 -1.43
N ALA A 316 15.87 4.73 -2.77
CA ALA A 316 14.95 3.99 -3.61
C ALA A 316 14.95 2.50 -3.23
N HIS A 317 13.77 1.88 -3.20
CA HIS A 317 13.68 0.45 -2.96
C HIS A 317 14.35 -0.34 -4.06
N ASP A 318 14.96 -1.47 -3.71
CA ASP A 318 15.59 -2.39 -4.65
C ASP A 318 14.56 -2.93 -5.66
N PRO A 319 14.72 -2.65 -6.97
CA PRO A 319 13.80 -3.12 -7.99
C PRO A 319 13.87 -4.63 -8.22
N THR A 320 14.96 -5.31 -7.81
CA THR A 320 15.19 -6.74 -8.09
C THR A 320 14.18 -7.65 -7.40
N HIS A 321 13.55 -7.20 -6.31
CA HIS A 321 12.45 -7.93 -5.67
C HIS A 321 11.30 -8.13 -6.65
N PHE A 322 10.77 -7.07 -7.25
CA PHE A 322 9.65 -7.16 -8.20
C PHE A 322 10.05 -7.74 -9.56
N GLU A 323 11.33 -7.69 -9.94
CA GLU A 323 11.85 -8.47 -11.05
C GLU A 323 11.66 -9.98 -10.80
N ARG A 324 12.06 -10.47 -9.62
CA ARG A 324 11.88 -11.87 -9.22
C ARG A 324 10.39 -12.26 -9.15
N VAL A 325 9.57 -11.41 -8.52
CA VAL A 325 8.13 -11.66 -8.42
C VAL A 325 7.49 -11.74 -9.80
N LEU A 326 7.74 -10.77 -10.69
CA LEU A 326 7.18 -10.77 -12.04
C LEU A 326 7.65 -12.00 -12.84
N THR A 327 8.94 -12.29 -12.82
CA THR A 327 9.48 -13.50 -13.47
C THR A 327 8.80 -14.76 -12.95
N GLY A 328 8.64 -14.86 -11.64
CA GLY A 328 7.93 -15.99 -11.02
C GLY A 328 6.49 -16.10 -11.48
N ARG A 329 5.74 -14.99 -11.62
CA ARG A 329 4.35 -15.00 -12.12
C ARG A 329 4.24 -15.36 -13.60
N VAL A 330 5.25 -15.01 -14.40
CA VAL A 330 5.31 -15.39 -15.82
C VAL A 330 5.57 -16.89 -15.97
N LEU A 331 6.52 -17.44 -15.19
CA LEU A 331 6.91 -18.86 -15.29
C LEU A 331 5.94 -19.80 -14.55
N HIS A 332 5.38 -19.35 -13.43
CA HIS A 332 4.52 -20.12 -12.54
C HIS A 332 3.27 -19.32 -12.19
N PRO A 333 2.26 -19.27 -13.09
CA PRO A 333 1.04 -18.51 -12.88
C PRO A 333 0.25 -19.00 -11.66
N ILE A 334 -0.36 -18.09 -10.91
CA ILE A 334 -1.28 -18.43 -9.82
C ILE A 334 -2.63 -18.79 -10.44
N CYS A 335 -3.04 -20.03 -10.30
CA CYS A 335 -4.34 -20.51 -10.76
C CYS A 335 -5.20 -20.92 -9.56
N LEU A 336 -6.51 -20.68 -9.65
CA LEU A 336 -7.50 -21.29 -8.76
C LEU A 336 -7.92 -22.63 -9.38
N PHE A 337 -7.83 -23.69 -8.60
CA PHE A 337 -8.31 -25.02 -8.95
C PHE A 337 -9.75 -25.24 -8.52
#